data_e231aeb3463f3d4d6dec5bd1b226aedf
#
_entry.id   e231aeb3463f3d4d6dec5bd1b226aedf
#
_cell.length_a   1.000
_cell.length_b   1.000
_cell.length_c   1.000
_cell.angle_alpha   90.00
_cell.angle_beta   90.00
_cell.angle_gamma   90.00
#
_symmetry.space_group_name_H-M   'P 1'
#
loop_
_entity.id
_entity.type
_entity.pdbx_description
1 polymer ?
#
loop_
_entity_poly.entity_id
_entity_poly.type
_entity_poly.pdbx_seq_one_letter_code
_entity_poly.pdbx_strand_id
1 'polypeptide(L)'
;MKKVLLTAVVALSTLVASAQFMVVTTYDGDQIENADKLTANLGVGYVVNDDFTVGLAKGAVNAEGDDTYDLWARYNLSMMEGAYVGLQMPTKDGSENMSIGLGFSFNVWNGLYVEPNYTMPTSEDDNGDREGSFNFGLSYRF
;
A
#
# COMPACT_ATOMS: atom_id res chain seq x y z
N MET A 1 1.31 9.76 -18.40
CA MET A 1 1.59 8.69 -17.41
C MET A 1 3.09 8.41 -17.24
N LYS A 2 3.85 8.09 -18.27
CA LYS A 2 5.31 7.86 -18.16
C LYS A 2 6.08 9.05 -17.58
N LYS A 3 5.65 10.28 -17.86
CA LYS A 3 6.28 11.51 -17.33
C LYS A 3 6.02 11.72 -15.83
N VAL A 4 4.83 11.34 -15.35
CA VAL A 4 4.47 11.45 -13.94
C VAL A 4 5.22 10.40 -13.12
N LEU A 5 5.38 9.19 -13.66
CA LEU A 5 6.16 8.13 -13.02
C LEU A 5 7.64 8.53 -12.91
N LEU A 6 8.21 9.10 -13.97
CA LEU A 6 9.60 9.57 -13.97
C LEU A 6 9.81 10.71 -12.97
N THR A 7 8.87 11.65 -12.89
CA THR A 7 8.92 12.76 -11.93
C THR A 7 8.78 12.25 -10.49
N ALA A 8 7.91 11.26 -10.25
CA ALA A 8 7.78 10.64 -8.94
C ALA A 8 9.06 9.91 -8.52
N VAL A 9 9.69 9.16 -9.43
CA VAL A 9 10.97 8.48 -9.16
C VAL A 9 12.10 9.47 -8.90
N VAL A 10 12.17 10.56 -9.63
CA VAL A 10 13.18 11.61 -9.41
C VAL A 10 12.92 12.35 -8.08
N ALA A 11 11.67 12.67 -7.77
CA ALA A 11 11.32 13.29 -6.49
C ALA A 11 11.65 12.37 -5.30
N LEU A 12 11.39 11.07 -5.43
CA LEU A 12 11.74 10.07 -4.43
C LEU A 12 13.27 9.92 -4.27
N SER A 13 14.04 10.01 -5.35
CA SER A 13 15.51 9.93 -5.26
C SER A 13 16.14 11.09 -4.49
N THR A 14 15.48 12.24 -4.40
CA THR A 14 15.96 13.38 -3.58
C THR A 14 15.63 13.23 -2.09
N LEU A 15 14.71 12.35 -1.72
CA LEU A 15 14.33 12.06 -0.34
C LEU A 15 15.20 10.97 0.34
N VAL A 16 16.09 10.34 -0.42
CA VAL A 16 16.95 9.21 0.02
C VAL A 16 17.94 9.58 1.14
N ALA A 17 18.08 10.86 1.48
CA ALA A 17 19.04 11.29 2.50
C ALA A 17 18.69 10.89 3.94
N SER A 18 17.49 10.33 4.21
CA SER A 18 17.03 10.08 5.58
C SER A 18 16.65 8.62 5.90
N ALA A 19 16.77 7.68 4.98
CA ALA A 19 16.48 6.23 5.19
C ALA A 19 15.11 5.92 5.87
N GLN A 20 14.16 6.83 5.79
CA GLN A 20 12.86 6.74 6.47
C GLN A 20 11.68 6.66 5.51
N PHE A 21 11.95 6.50 4.21
CA PHE A 21 10.90 6.41 3.21
C PHE A 21 10.83 5.02 2.58
N MET A 22 9.64 4.64 2.21
CA MET A 22 9.39 3.46 1.40
C MET A 22 8.40 3.74 0.29
N VAL A 23 8.55 3.03 -0.80
CA VAL A 23 7.56 2.96 -1.88
C VAL A 23 6.87 1.63 -1.76
N VAL A 24 5.55 1.63 -1.87
CA VAL A 24 4.72 0.42 -1.81
C VAL A 24 3.84 0.32 -3.05
N THR A 25 3.55 -0.89 -3.45
CA THR A 25 2.53 -1.16 -4.45
C THR A 25 1.90 -2.52 -4.18
N THR A 26 0.66 -2.69 -4.65
CA THR A 26 -0.03 -3.98 -4.66
C THR A 26 -0.27 -4.39 -6.10
N TYR A 27 0.03 -5.64 -6.42
CA TYR A 27 -0.23 -6.19 -7.75
C TYR A 27 -1.74 -6.25 -8.01
N ASP A 28 -2.17 -5.62 -9.09
CA ASP A 28 -3.56 -5.62 -9.55
C ASP A 28 -3.65 -6.38 -10.89
N GLY A 29 -4.12 -7.62 -10.83
CA GLY A 29 -4.25 -8.50 -11.97
C GLY A 29 -5.33 -8.07 -12.98
N ASP A 30 -6.28 -7.24 -12.57
CA ASP A 30 -7.42 -6.81 -13.38
C ASP A 30 -7.05 -5.69 -14.36
N GLN A 31 -5.90 -5.05 -14.19
CA GLN A 31 -5.41 -4.05 -15.12
C GLN A 31 -4.97 -4.66 -16.45
N ILE A 32 -5.25 -3.98 -17.55
CA ILE A 32 -4.97 -4.46 -18.90
C ILE A 32 -3.49 -4.35 -19.25
N GLU A 33 -2.86 -3.22 -18.91
CA GLU A 33 -1.46 -2.98 -19.19
C GLU A 33 -0.57 -3.48 -18.05
N ASN A 34 0.54 -4.13 -18.40
CA ASN A 34 1.47 -4.69 -17.40
C ASN A 34 2.08 -3.63 -16.47
N ALA A 35 2.28 -2.42 -16.97
CA ALA A 35 2.76 -1.32 -16.14
C ALA A 35 1.71 -0.90 -15.09
N ASP A 36 0.44 -0.87 -15.47
CA ASP A 36 -0.66 -0.46 -14.58
C ASP A 36 -0.91 -1.50 -13.49
N LYS A 37 -0.66 -2.78 -13.75
CA LYS A 37 -0.74 -3.85 -12.72
C LYS A 37 0.16 -3.58 -11.50
N LEU A 38 1.24 -2.84 -11.68
CA LEU A 38 2.16 -2.48 -10.60
C LEU A 38 2.03 -1.03 -10.13
N THR A 39 1.37 -0.17 -10.90
CA THR A 39 1.31 1.26 -10.59
C THR A 39 -0.09 1.76 -10.19
N ALA A 40 -1.11 0.95 -10.40
CA ALA A 40 -2.48 1.32 -10.05
C ALA A 40 -2.64 1.67 -8.57
N ASN A 41 -1.91 0.97 -7.70
CA ASN A 41 -1.96 1.14 -6.24
C ASN A 41 -0.62 1.67 -5.67
N LEU A 42 0.13 2.43 -6.46
CA LEU A 42 1.42 2.96 -6.03
C LEU A 42 1.25 3.90 -4.84
N GLY A 43 2.06 3.71 -3.82
CA GLY A 43 2.05 4.53 -2.62
C GLY A 43 3.44 4.85 -2.10
N VAL A 44 3.46 5.79 -1.19
CA VAL A 44 4.67 6.20 -0.45
C VAL A 44 4.39 6.11 1.04
N GLY A 45 5.40 5.72 1.80
CA GLY A 45 5.34 5.63 3.25
C GLY A 45 6.50 6.33 3.94
N TYR A 46 6.23 6.81 5.12
CA TYR A 46 7.21 7.34 6.06
C TYR A 46 7.33 6.40 7.26
N VAL A 47 8.54 5.90 7.49
CA VAL A 47 8.86 5.04 8.62
C VAL A 47 9.04 5.94 9.85
N VAL A 48 8.05 5.95 10.72
CA VAL A 48 8.05 6.78 11.94
C VAL A 48 9.05 6.24 12.96
N ASN A 49 9.07 4.93 13.11
CA ASN A 49 10.03 4.18 13.92
C ASN A 49 10.08 2.72 13.44
N ASP A 50 10.84 1.87 14.14
CA ASP A 50 11.04 0.46 13.75
C ASP A 50 9.72 -0.34 13.65
N ASP A 51 8.71 0.05 14.41
CA ASP A 51 7.44 -0.67 14.50
C ASP A 51 6.33 -0.03 13.65
N PHE A 52 6.42 1.27 13.35
CA PHE A 52 5.30 2.03 12.81
C PHE A 52 5.64 2.80 11.55
N THR A 53 4.84 2.60 10.51
CA THR A 53 4.93 3.29 9.22
C THR A 53 3.56 3.84 8.84
N VAL A 54 3.52 5.03 8.28
CA VAL A 54 2.30 5.66 7.74
C VAL A 54 2.54 6.09 6.30
N GLY A 55 1.51 6.15 5.52
CA GLY A 55 1.67 6.53 4.14
C GLY A 55 0.39 6.87 3.41
N LEU A 56 0.56 7.15 2.14
CA LEU A 56 -0.47 7.47 1.17
C LEU A 56 -0.29 6.59 -0.06
N ALA A 57 -1.37 6.01 -0.54
CA ALA A 57 -1.36 5.21 -1.76
C ALA A 57 -2.47 5.68 -2.71
N LYS A 58 -2.28 5.42 -3.98
CA LYS A 58 -3.34 5.60 -4.97
C LYS A 58 -4.42 4.56 -4.71
N GLY A 59 -5.67 5.01 -4.58
CA GLY A 59 -6.85 4.18 -4.45
C GLY A 59 -7.49 3.86 -5.80
N ALA A 60 -8.63 3.22 -5.77
CA ALA A 60 -9.43 2.96 -6.96
C ALA A 60 -9.94 4.28 -7.56
N VAL A 61 -10.13 4.29 -8.88
CA VAL A 61 -10.77 5.41 -9.57
C VAL A 61 -12.25 5.45 -9.15
N ASN A 62 -12.74 6.63 -8.79
CA ASN A 62 -14.14 6.79 -8.41
C ASN A 62 -15.09 6.66 -9.61
N ALA A 63 -16.41 6.65 -9.37
CA ALA A 63 -17.42 6.54 -10.40
C ALA A 63 -17.42 7.71 -11.41
N GLU A 64 -16.83 8.84 -11.06
CA GLU A 64 -16.69 10.05 -11.89
C GLU A 64 -15.42 10.02 -12.74
N GLY A 65 -14.54 9.02 -12.53
CA GLY A 65 -13.29 8.84 -13.27
C GLY A 65 -12.08 9.56 -12.64
N ASP A 66 -12.22 10.07 -11.42
CA ASP A 66 -11.15 10.76 -10.71
C ASP A 66 -10.29 9.79 -9.89
N ASP A 67 -9.01 10.08 -9.79
CA ASP A 67 -8.08 9.37 -8.92
C ASP A 67 -8.44 9.60 -7.45
N THR A 68 -8.50 8.53 -6.68
CA THR A 68 -8.65 8.59 -5.22
C THR A 68 -7.33 8.24 -4.53
N TYR A 69 -7.25 8.56 -3.25
CA TYR A 69 -6.08 8.26 -2.43
C TYR A 69 -6.53 7.64 -1.11
N ASP A 70 -5.71 6.72 -0.62
CA ASP A 70 -5.92 6.04 0.64
C ASP A 70 -4.79 6.38 1.61
N LEU A 71 -5.16 6.70 2.84
CA LEU A 71 -4.22 6.73 3.96
C LEU A 71 -4.01 5.31 4.44
N TRP A 72 -2.78 4.94 4.70
CA TRP A 72 -2.47 3.65 5.28
C TRP A 72 -1.49 3.77 6.45
N ALA A 73 -1.61 2.85 7.36
CA ALA A 73 -0.70 2.68 8.48
C ALA A 73 -0.33 1.21 8.62
N ARG A 74 0.89 0.95 9.07
CA ARG A 74 1.43 -0.38 9.29
C ARG A 74 2.10 -0.45 10.66
N TYR A 75 1.82 -1.52 11.39
CA TYR A 75 2.50 -1.86 12.63
C TYR A 75 3.21 -3.20 12.47
N ASN A 76 4.53 -3.21 12.66
CA ASN A 76 5.34 -4.43 12.60
C ASN A 76 5.20 -5.19 13.92
N LEU A 77 4.94 -6.49 13.84
CA LEU A 77 4.78 -7.34 15.00
C LEU A 77 6.14 -7.83 15.50
N SER A 78 6.57 -7.35 16.66
CA SER A 78 7.87 -7.71 17.23
C SER A 78 8.02 -9.19 17.60
N MET A 79 6.90 -9.88 17.79
CA MET A 79 6.88 -11.32 18.10
C MET A 79 7.18 -12.22 16.91
N MET A 80 7.09 -11.71 15.68
CA MET A 80 7.29 -12.47 14.46
C MET A 80 7.94 -11.59 13.40
N GLU A 81 9.20 -11.84 13.10
CA GLU A 81 9.97 -11.06 12.13
C GLU A 81 9.29 -11.05 10.76
N GLY A 82 9.13 -9.85 10.20
CA GLY A 82 8.48 -9.61 8.93
C GLY A 82 6.95 -9.53 8.97
N ALA A 83 6.31 -9.99 10.05
CA ALA A 83 4.86 -9.89 10.18
C ALA A 83 4.42 -8.47 10.52
N TYR A 84 3.30 -8.04 9.93
CA TYR A 84 2.72 -6.74 10.22
C TYR A 84 1.20 -6.75 10.17
N VAL A 85 0.60 -5.81 10.88
CA VAL A 85 -0.82 -5.45 10.76
C VAL A 85 -0.89 -4.13 9.97
N GLY A 86 -1.78 -4.07 9.00
CA GLY A 86 -2.06 -2.89 8.19
C GLY A 86 -3.47 -2.36 8.42
N LEU A 87 -3.60 -1.06 8.32
CA LEU A 87 -4.88 -0.34 8.28
C LEU A 87 -4.86 0.56 7.05
N GLN A 88 -5.93 0.56 6.28
CA GLN A 88 -6.09 1.40 5.11
C GLN A 88 -7.44 2.08 5.13
N MET A 89 -7.47 3.35 4.77
CA MET A 89 -8.67 4.17 4.83
C MET A 89 -8.67 5.13 3.64
N PRO A 90 -9.70 5.10 2.78
CA PRO A 90 -9.87 6.12 1.74
C PRO A 90 -9.93 7.52 2.35
N THR A 91 -9.34 8.51 1.69
CA THR A 91 -9.38 9.90 2.14
C THR A 91 -10.77 10.51 2.03
N LYS A 92 -11.62 9.93 1.19
CA LYS A 92 -13.02 10.29 1.02
C LYS A 92 -13.89 9.14 1.57
N ASP A 93 -14.83 9.46 2.45
CA ASP A 93 -15.73 8.49 3.12
C ASP A 93 -14.98 7.34 3.84
N GLY A 94 -13.83 7.69 4.43
CA GLY A 94 -12.86 6.74 4.95
C GLY A 94 -13.37 5.86 6.09
N SER A 95 -14.19 6.39 6.98
CA SER A 95 -14.72 5.65 8.14
C SER A 95 -15.64 4.49 7.74
N GLU A 96 -16.29 4.58 6.59
CA GLU A 96 -17.21 3.54 6.09
C GLU A 96 -16.50 2.48 5.23
N ASN A 97 -15.33 2.84 4.66
CA ASN A 97 -14.59 2.01 3.72
C ASN A 97 -13.19 1.62 4.23
N MET A 98 -13.02 1.57 5.53
CA MET A 98 -11.77 1.19 6.15
C MET A 98 -11.51 -0.31 6.00
N SER A 99 -10.27 -0.70 5.81
CA SER A 99 -9.84 -2.10 5.77
C SER A 99 -8.69 -2.36 6.73
N ILE A 100 -8.66 -3.58 7.25
CA ILE A 100 -7.58 -4.09 8.10
C ILE A 100 -6.93 -5.29 7.42
N GLY A 101 -5.64 -5.46 7.59
CA GLY A 101 -4.91 -6.56 6.98
C GLY A 101 -3.81 -7.12 7.85
N LEU A 102 -3.41 -8.33 7.51
CA LEU A 102 -2.23 -9.01 8.04
C LEU A 102 -1.32 -9.36 6.87
N GLY A 103 -0.04 -9.13 7.03
CA GLY A 103 0.92 -9.45 5.99
C GLY A 103 2.29 -9.87 6.53
N PHE A 104 3.09 -10.35 5.60
CA PHE A 104 4.50 -10.66 5.82
C PHE A 104 5.36 -9.93 4.81
N SER A 105 6.50 -9.45 5.28
CA SER A 105 7.47 -8.71 4.51
C SER A 105 8.74 -9.53 4.38
N PHE A 106 9.03 -10.01 3.17
CA PHE A 106 10.21 -10.83 2.87
C PHE A 106 11.21 -10.01 2.07
N ASN A 107 12.38 -9.77 2.63
CA ASN A 107 13.47 -9.15 1.88
C ASN A 107 13.96 -10.10 0.78
N VAL A 108 13.88 -9.67 -0.47
CA VAL A 108 14.32 -10.47 -1.62
C VAL A 108 15.59 -9.93 -2.25
N TRP A 109 15.84 -8.63 -2.12
CA TRP A 109 17.05 -8.00 -2.63
C TRP A 109 17.19 -6.57 -2.11
N ASN A 110 18.28 -6.22 -1.49
CA ASN A 110 18.79 -4.87 -1.18
C ASN A 110 17.72 -3.76 -1.04
N GLY A 111 16.84 -3.89 -0.06
CA GLY A 111 15.74 -2.95 0.18
C GLY A 111 14.42 -3.28 -0.53
N LEU A 112 14.42 -4.27 -1.43
CA LEU A 112 13.20 -4.77 -2.08
C LEU A 112 12.58 -5.88 -1.25
N TYR A 113 11.28 -5.76 -0.98
CA TYR A 113 10.49 -6.72 -0.23
C TYR A 113 9.30 -7.20 -1.04
N VAL A 114 8.97 -8.48 -0.90
CA VAL A 114 7.71 -9.08 -1.34
C VAL A 114 6.80 -9.20 -0.14
N GLU A 115 5.56 -8.78 -0.26
CA GLU A 115 4.64 -8.61 0.85
C GLU A 115 3.28 -9.26 0.59
N PRO A 116 3.19 -10.61 0.67
CA PRO A 116 1.89 -11.27 0.66
C PRO A 116 1.08 -10.81 1.88
N ASN A 117 -0.17 -10.48 1.65
CA ASN A 117 -1.06 -10.01 2.70
C ASN A 117 -2.51 -10.39 2.43
N TYR A 118 -3.28 -10.42 3.49
CA TYR A 118 -4.72 -10.63 3.46
C TYR A 118 -5.39 -9.42 4.08
N THR A 119 -6.32 -8.82 3.37
CA THR A 119 -7.07 -7.64 3.81
C THR A 119 -8.56 -7.92 3.81
N MET A 120 -9.28 -7.33 4.75
CA MET A 120 -10.73 -7.38 4.82
C MET A 120 -11.30 -6.01 5.19
N PRO A 121 -12.49 -5.65 4.68
CA PRO A 121 -13.17 -4.44 5.11
C PRO A 121 -13.57 -4.54 6.59
N THR A 122 -13.58 -3.41 7.29
CA THR A 122 -14.05 -3.34 8.68
C THR A 122 -15.56 -3.26 8.77
N SER A 123 -16.23 -2.74 7.72
CA SER A 123 -17.68 -2.73 7.58
C SER A 123 -18.19 -3.98 6.89
N GLU A 124 -19.41 -4.35 7.19
CA GLU A 124 -20.16 -5.44 6.54
C GLU A 124 -20.81 -4.92 5.26
N ASP A 125 -20.98 -5.82 4.27
CA ASP A 125 -21.78 -5.54 3.09
C ASP A 125 -23.30 -5.59 3.37
N ASP A 126 -24.12 -5.37 2.35
CA ASP A 126 -25.59 -5.38 2.46
C ASP A 126 -26.16 -6.73 2.91
N ASN A 127 -25.36 -7.80 2.85
CA ASN A 127 -25.74 -9.15 3.30
C ASN A 127 -25.25 -9.46 4.71
N GLY A 128 -24.47 -8.56 5.33
CA GLY A 128 -23.85 -8.76 6.64
C GLY A 128 -22.53 -9.54 6.60
N ASP A 129 -21.94 -9.67 5.42
CA ASP A 129 -20.68 -10.38 5.19
C ASP A 129 -19.49 -9.43 5.06
N ARG A 130 -18.30 -9.94 5.38
CA ARG A 130 -17.01 -9.25 5.18
C ARG A 130 -16.13 -10.11 4.30
N GLU A 131 -16.07 -9.75 3.02
CA GLU A 131 -15.27 -10.49 2.05
C GLU A 131 -13.83 -9.96 2.05
N GLY A 132 -12.89 -10.78 2.48
CA GLY A 132 -11.48 -10.47 2.46
C GLY A 132 -10.81 -10.88 1.16
N SER A 133 -9.65 -10.28 0.89
CA SER A 133 -8.85 -10.53 -0.32
C SER A 133 -7.42 -10.86 0.03
N PHE A 134 -6.85 -11.82 -0.70
CA PHE A 134 -5.43 -12.11 -0.66
C PHE A 134 -4.71 -11.28 -1.72
N ASN A 135 -3.64 -10.58 -1.33
CA ASN A 135 -2.92 -9.66 -2.20
C ASN A 135 -1.42 -9.93 -2.17
N PHE A 136 -0.76 -9.54 -3.26
CA PHE A 136 0.70 -9.51 -3.36
C PHE A 136 1.16 -8.06 -3.43
N GLY A 137 1.86 -7.63 -2.39
CA GLY A 137 2.50 -6.33 -2.33
C GLY A 137 3.98 -6.41 -2.67
N LEU A 138 4.51 -5.28 -3.09
CA LEU A 138 5.94 -5.02 -3.23
C LEU A 138 6.26 -3.73 -2.48
N SER A 139 7.38 -3.69 -1.78
CA SER A 139 7.88 -2.45 -1.20
C SER A 139 9.38 -2.29 -1.41
N TYR A 140 9.80 -1.05 -1.55
CA TYR A 140 11.20 -0.70 -1.56
C TYR A 140 11.49 0.29 -0.42
N ARG A 141 12.43 -0.06 0.44
CA ARG A 141 12.85 0.72 1.60
C ARG A 141 14.22 1.33 1.32
N PHE A 142 14.27 2.64 1.41
CA PHE A 142 15.50 3.41 1.19
C PHE A 142 16.38 3.44 2.43
#